data_d6a8c0bce44b914965e12f02c77b5fc4
#
_entry.id   d6a8c0bce44b914965e12f02c77b5fc4
#
_cell.length_a   1.000
_cell.length_b   1.000
_cell.length_c   1.000
_cell.angle_alpha   90.00
_cell.angle_beta   90.00
_cell.angle_gamma   90.00
#
_symmetry.space_group_name_H-M   'P 1'
#
loop_
_entity.id
_entity.type
_entity.pdbx_description
1 polymer ?
#
loop_
_entity_poly.entity_id
_entity_poly.type
_entity_poly.pdbx_seq_one_letter_code
_entity_poly.pdbx_strand_id
1 'polypeptide(L)'
;MTRALRLLLVSGALSLGVQQAHAQTADTAHGPVPDSTMLTTAMVDAGRKIFHGRGTCSGCHGDKLQGGPVAPALTGRSWRHIDGSYSAIIDRVDNGLAGTLMVPHPGGIEESQVFLVASYVYAVSHGMAKP
;
A
#
# COMPACT_ATOMS: atom_id res chain seq x y z
N MET A 1 64.26 56.48 -13.05
CA MET A 1 62.80 56.82 -12.99
C MET A 1 62.05 55.83 -13.85
N THR A 2 61.61 54.72 -13.25
CA THR A 2 60.83 53.68 -13.97
C THR A 2 59.78 53.12 -13.04
N ARG A 3 58.55 53.53 -13.30
CA ARG A 3 57.34 53.07 -12.56
C ARG A 3 56.96 51.66 -12.94
N ALA A 4 57.09 50.71 -12.04
CA ALA A 4 56.59 49.35 -12.23
C ALA A 4 55.07 49.31 -11.98
N LEU A 5 54.31 48.99 -13.01
CA LEU A 5 52.86 48.73 -12.96
C LEU A 5 52.61 47.31 -12.48
N ARG A 6 52.10 47.15 -11.28
CA ARG A 6 51.69 45.85 -10.77
C ARG A 6 50.29 45.51 -11.27
N LEU A 7 50.22 44.51 -12.11
CA LEU A 7 48.97 43.92 -12.56
C LEU A 7 48.48 42.92 -11.52
N LEU A 8 47.37 43.22 -10.84
CA LEU A 8 46.70 42.31 -9.95
C LEU A 8 45.76 41.39 -10.76
N LEU A 9 46.16 40.14 -10.92
CA LEU A 9 45.28 39.10 -11.46
C LEU A 9 44.35 38.62 -10.37
N VAL A 10 43.08 39.01 -10.46
CA VAL A 10 42.00 38.45 -9.63
C VAL A 10 41.54 37.15 -10.26
N SER A 11 42.01 36.03 -9.71
CA SER A 11 41.50 34.71 -10.06
C SER A 11 40.14 34.46 -9.38
N GLY A 12 39.06 34.67 -10.13
CA GLY A 12 37.74 34.27 -9.73
C GLY A 12 37.58 32.75 -9.85
N ALA A 13 37.58 32.05 -8.73
CA ALA A 13 37.23 30.64 -8.70
C ALA A 13 35.68 30.50 -8.83
N LEU A 14 35.26 30.08 -10.03
CA LEU A 14 33.85 29.72 -10.30
C LEU A 14 33.59 28.33 -9.71
N SER A 15 33.07 28.27 -8.49
CA SER A 15 32.60 27.03 -7.87
C SER A 15 31.28 26.60 -8.54
N LEU A 16 31.37 25.65 -9.46
CA LEU A 16 30.19 24.92 -9.95
C LEU A 16 29.66 24.09 -8.81
N GLY A 17 28.57 24.57 -8.16
CA GLY A 17 27.78 23.78 -7.23
C GLY A 17 27.09 22.68 -8.01
N VAL A 18 27.60 21.45 -7.88
CA VAL A 18 26.89 20.25 -8.33
C VAL A 18 25.71 20.07 -7.39
N GLN A 19 24.54 20.55 -7.80
CA GLN A 19 23.28 20.16 -7.18
C GLN A 19 23.05 18.68 -7.48
N GLN A 20 23.35 17.83 -6.51
CA GLN A 20 22.87 16.45 -6.52
C GLN A 20 21.36 16.49 -6.39
N ALA A 21 20.69 16.38 -7.52
CA ALA A 21 19.28 16.00 -7.55
C ALA A 21 19.20 14.60 -6.91
N HIS A 22 18.73 14.54 -5.67
CA HIS A 22 18.31 13.29 -5.08
C HIS A 22 17.11 12.82 -5.92
N ALA A 23 17.39 11.92 -6.85
CA ALA A 23 16.35 11.14 -7.47
C ALA A 23 15.72 10.33 -6.34
N GLN A 24 14.58 10.81 -5.83
CA GLN A 24 13.66 9.98 -5.08
C GLN A 24 13.21 8.92 -6.08
N THR A 25 13.82 7.75 -5.99
CA THR A 25 13.23 6.54 -6.57
C THR A 25 11.93 6.33 -5.82
N ALA A 26 10.87 6.95 -6.32
CA ALA A 26 9.53 6.54 -5.96
C ALA A 26 9.44 5.07 -6.33
N ASP A 27 9.27 4.25 -5.33
CA ASP A 27 8.96 2.84 -5.46
C ASP A 27 7.54 2.76 -6.03
N THR A 28 7.42 2.94 -7.35
CA THR A 28 6.16 2.97 -8.08
C THR A 28 5.90 1.63 -8.74
N ALA A 29 5.97 0.55 -7.95
CA ALA A 29 5.45 -0.73 -8.40
C ALA A 29 3.90 -0.72 -8.42
N HIS A 30 3.26 0.17 -7.64
CA HIS A 30 1.82 0.34 -7.60
C HIS A 30 1.48 1.78 -7.97
N GLY A 31 0.48 1.96 -8.82
CA GLY A 31 -0.14 3.28 -9.02
C GLY A 31 -0.62 3.87 -7.67
N PRO A 32 -1.10 5.11 -7.66
CA PRO A 32 -1.58 5.71 -6.41
C PRO A 32 -2.59 4.77 -5.75
N VAL A 33 -2.29 4.38 -4.49
CA VAL A 33 -3.19 3.52 -3.69
C VAL A 33 -4.54 4.22 -3.59
N PRO A 34 -5.64 3.56 -4.03
CA PRO A 34 -6.95 4.20 -3.96
C PRO A 34 -7.29 4.60 -2.53
N ASP A 35 -7.78 5.81 -2.36
CA ASP A 35 -8.29 6.27 -1.08
C ASP A 35 -9.65 5.59 -0.79
N SER A 36 -9.95 5.37 0.49
CA SER A 36 -11.24 4.83 0.95
C SER A 36 -12.45 5.67 0.51
N THR A 37 -12.26 6.94 0.17
CA THR A 37 -13.31 7.81 -0.39
C THR A 37 -13.72 7.41 -1.80
N MET A 38 -12.91 6.61 -2.50
CA MET A 38 -13.16 6.11 -3.85
C MET A 38 -13.91 4.77 -3.86
N LEU A 39 -14.23 4.20 -2.70
CA LEU A 39 -14.96 2.94 -2.61
C LEU A 39 -16.36 3.07 -3.23
N THR A 40 -16.64 2.16 -4.17
CA THR A 40 -17.96 2.03 -4.78
C THR A 40 -18.60 0.71 -4.36
N THR A 41 -19.92 0.64 -4.40
CA THR A 41 -20.66 -0.62 -4.18
C THR A 41 -20.19 -1.72 -5.12
N ALA A 42 -19.92 -1.38 -6.38
CA ALA A 42 -19.42 -2.33 -7.37
C ALA A 42 -18.05 -2.94 -6.97
N MET A 43 -17.14 -2.15 -6.41
CA MET A 43 -15.86 -2.64 -5.91
C MET A 43 -16.06 -3.58 -4.72
N VAL A 44 -16.93 -3.23 -3.79
CA VAL A 44 -17.26 -4.04 -2.62
C VAL A 44 -17.87 -5.38 -3.03
N ASP A 45 -18.80 -5.38 -3.98
CA ASP A 45 -19.46 -6.61 -4.48
C ASP A 45 -18.48 -7.49 -5.26
N ALA A 46 -17.60 -6.90 -6.06
CA ALA A 46 -16.53 -7.63 -6.74
C ALA A 46 -15.56 -8.26 -5.73
N GLY A 47 -15.15 -7.49 -4.73
CA GLY A 47 -14.29 -7.97 -3.65
C GLY A 47 -14.91 -9.11 -2.84
N ARG A 48 -16.22 -9.03 -2.55
CA ARG A 48 -16.97 -10.14 -1.92
C ARG A 48 -16.85 -11.44 -2.72
N LYS A 49 -17.06 -11.39 -4.02
CA LYS A 49 -16.95 -12.56 -4.90
C LYS A 49 -15.54 -13.16 -4.88
N ILE A 50 -14.53 -12.32 -4.84
CA ILE A 50 -13.13 -12.77 -4.77
C ILE A 50 -12.84 -13.39 -3.40
N PHE A 51 -13.26 -12.74 -2.31
CA PHE A 51 -13.05 -13.19 -0.93
C PHE A 51 -13.61 -14.60 -0.68
N HIS A 52 -14.83 -14.88 -1.16
CA HIS A 52 -15.50 -16.17 -1.00
C HIS A 52 -15.17 -17.17 -2.11
N GLY A 53 -14.53 -16.72 -3.19
CA GLY A 53 -14.20 -17.53 -4.35
C GLY A 53 -12.70 -17.72 -4.53
N ARG A 54 -12.17 -17.14 -5.62
CA ARG A 54 -10.78 -17.35 -6.05
C ARG A 54 -9.75 -16.96 -4.98
N GLY A 55 -10.00 -15.91 -4.20
CA GLY A 55 -9.09 -15.45 -3.16
C GLY A 55 -8.95 -16.41 -1.97
N THR A 56 -9.86 -17.36 -1.83
CA THR A 56 -9.87 -18.36 -0.74
C THR A 56 -9.82 -17.77 0.68
N CYS A 57 -10.05 -16.47 0.83
CA CYS A 57 -9.90 -15.74 2.08
C CYS A 57 -10.85 -16.25 3.18
N SER A 58 -12.09 -16.61 2.80
CA SER A 58 -13.10 -17.12 3.71
C SER A 58 -12.70 -18.45 4.38
N GLY A 59 -11.83 -19.24 3.74
CA GLY A 59 -11.34 -20.50 4.31
C GLY A 59 -10.57 -20.32 5.62
N CYS A 60 -9.90 -19.19 5.78
CA CYS A 60 -9.17 -18.85 7.00
C CYS A 60 -9.90 -17.82 7.86
N HIS A 61 -10.45 -16.77 7.25
CA HIS A 61 -11.09 -15.64 7.95
C HIS A 61 -12.57 -15.85 8.23
N GLY A 62 -13.15 -16.96 7.75
CA GLY A 62 -14.56 -17.32 7.90
C GLY A 62 -15.47 -16.59 6.92
N ASP A 63 -16.63 -17.18 6.61
CA ASP A 63 -17.59 -16.66 5.62
C ASP A 63 -18.21 -15.31 6.03
N LYS A 64 -18.24 -15.02 7.32
CA LYS A 64 -18.70 -13.73 7.86
C LYS A 64 -17.55 -12.84 8.33
N LEU A 65 -16.34 -13.10 7.87
CA LEU A 65 -15.13 -12.42 8.31
C LEU A 65 -14.90 -12.49 9.83
N GLN A 66 -15.52 -13.45 10.50
CA GLN A 66 -15.50 -13.60 11.97
C GLN A 66 -14.18 -14.15 12.50
N GLY A 67 -13.28 -14.60 11.60
CA GLY A 67 -12.05 -15.28 11.99
C GLY A 67 -12.26 -16.73 12.41
N GLY A 68 -11.19 -17.34 12.88
CA GLY A 68 -11.17 -18.73 13.33
C GLY A 68 -9.86 -19.10 14.01
N PRO A 69 -9.59 -20.39 14.18
CA PRO A 69 -8.34 -20.87 14.80
C PRO A 69 -7.08 -20.46 14.06
N VAL A 70 -7.19 -20.25 12.74
CA VAL A 70 -6.05 -20.02 11.83
C VAL A 70 -5.80 -18.53 11.57
N ALA A 71 -6.86 -17.73 11.49
CA ALA A 71 -6.76 -16.33 11.11
C ALA A 71 -7.69 -15.45 11.99
N PRO A 72 -7.31 -14.18 12.22
CA PRO A 72 -8.12 -13.26 13.02
C PRO A 72 -9.41 -12.87 12.31
N ALA A 73 -10.37 -12.37 13.10
CA ALA A 73 -11.53 -11.68 12.56
C ALA A 73 -11.12 -10.44 11.79
N LEU A 74 -11.87 -10.15 10.72
CA LEU A 74 -11.74 -8.95 9.91
C LEU A 74 -12.96 -8.03 10.07
N THR A 75 -13.78 -8.28 11.11
CA THR A 75 -14.93 -7.46 11.47
C THR A 75 -14.59 -6.59 12.67
N GLY A 76 -15.13 -5.37 12.70
CA GLY A 76 -14.90 -4.45 13.79
C GLY A 76 -13.54 -3.74 13.70
N ARG A 77 -13.17 -3.03 14.79
CA ARG A 77 -12.00 -2.14 14.83
C ARG A 77 -10.78 -2.73 15.55
N SER A 78 -10.84 -3.97 15.99
CA SER A 78 -9.74 -4.60 16.76
C SER A 78 -8.84 -5.39 15.79
N TRP A 79 -7.93 -4.69 15.15
CA TRP A 79 -6.95 -5.28 14.28
C TRP A 79 -5.72 -5.75 15.07
N ARG A 80 -5.13 -6.87 14.67
CA ARG A 80 -4.00 -7.48 15.41
C ARG A 80 -2.64 -6.99 14.92
N HIS A 81 -2.50 -6.72 13.62
CA HIS A 81 -1.19 -6.45 12.99
C HIS A 81 -1.19 -5.20 12.12
N ILE A 82 -2.33 -4.55 11.96
CA ILE A 82 -2.49 -3.31 11.17
C ILE A 82 -3.47 -2.39 11.91
N ASP A 83 -3.60 -1.16 11.46
CA ASP A 83 -4.54 -0.17 12.00
C ASP A 83 -5.96 -0.26 11.43
N GLY A 84 -6.17 -1.12 10.40
CA GLY A 84 -7.45 -1.28 9.72
C GLY A 84 -7.75 -0.20 8.68
N SER A 85 -6.80 0.66 8.37
CA SER A 85 -6.92 1.59 7.24
C SER A 85 -7.00 0.83 5.91
N TYR A 86 -7.59 1.46 4.90
CA TYR A 86 -7.74 0.86 3.59
C TYR A 86 -6.39 0.49 2.97
N SER A 87 -5.42 1.38 3.06
CA SER A 87 -4.05 1.14 2.59
C SER A 87 -3.35 -0.01 3.32
N ALA A 88 -3.52 -0.10 4.65
CA ALA A 88 -2.95 -1.19 5.43
C ALA A 88 -3.58 -2.55 5.10
N ILE A 89 -4.87 -2.59 4.75
CA ILE A 89 -5.53 -3.80 4.27
C ILE A 89 -5.01 -4.20 2.89
N ILE A 90 -4.85 -3.24 1.97
CA ILE A 90 -4.24 -3.47 0.66
C ILE A 90 -2.85 -4.07 0.84
N ASP A 91 -1.97 -3.40 1.59
CA ASP A 91 -0.62 -3.89 1.86
C ASP A 91 -0.61 -5.32 2.40
N ARG A 92 -1.54 -5.64 3.30
CA ARG A 92 -1.64 -6.98 3.90
C ARG A 92 -2.06 -8.05 2.90
N VAL A 93 -2.97 -7.75 1.99
CA VAL A 93 -3.39 -8.69 0.93
C VAL A 93 -2.30 -8.86 -0.13
N ASP A 94 -1.62 -7.77 -0.45
CA ASP A 94 -0.57 -7.73 -1.45
C ASP A 94 0.71 -8.44 -1.00
N ASN A 95 1.20 -8.12 0.21
CA ASN A 95 2.49 -8.59 0.71
C ASN A 95 2.40 -9.76 1.71
N GLY A 96 1.19 -10.12 2.13
CA GLY A 96 1.00 -11.15 3.15
C GLY A 96 1.52 -10.72 4.52
N LEU A 97 1.79 -11.67 5.40
CA LEU A 97 2.41 -11.44 6.72
C LEU A 97 3.47 -12.49 6.99
N ALA A 98 4.73 -12.07 6.97
CA ALA A 98 5.87 -12.95 7.18
C ALA A 98 5.73 -13.77 8.48
N GLY A 99 6.09 -15.06 8.43
CA GLY A 99 5.98 -15.98 9.57
C GLY A 99 4.57 -16.46 9.88
N THR A 100 3.59 -16.20 9.00
CA THR A 100 2.20 -16.66 9.14
C THR A 100 1.72 -17.40 7.89
N LEU A 101 0.48 -17.90 7.93
CA LEU A 101 -0.19 -18.51 6.78
C LEU A 101 -0.81 -17.46 5.83
N MET A 102 -0.77 -16.18 6.17
CA MET A 102 -1.22 -15.11 5.28
C MET A 102 -0.17 -14.85 4.22
N VAL A 103 -0.30 -15.55 3.09
CA VAL A 103 0.60 -15.41 1.94
C VAL A 103 0.22 -14.20 1.08
N PRO A 104 1.17 -13.65 0.29
CA PRO A 104 0.85 -12.66 -0.73
C PRO A 104 -0.14 -13.21 -1.76
N HIS A 105 -1.04 -12.36 -2.25
CA HIS A 105 -1.99 -12.71 -3.31
C HIS A 105 -2.72 -14.04 -3.09
N PRO A 106 -3.46 -14.22 -1.97
CA PRO A 106 -4.06 -15.51 -1.62
C PRO A 106 -4.91 -16.07 -2.76
N GLY A 107 -4.80 -17.38 -3.01
CA GLY A 107 -5.51 -18.04 -4.11
C GLY A 107 -5.04 -17.62 -5.52
N GLY A 108 -3.92 -16.90 -5.63
CA GLY A 108 -3.38 -16.43 -6.91
C GLY A 108 -4.22 -15.31 -7.53
N ILE A 109 -4.80 -14.44 -6.71
CA ILE A 109 -5.45 -13.23 -7.20
C ILE A 109 -4.44 -12.28 -7.85
N GLU A 110 -4.89 -11.50 -8.81
CA GLU A 110 -4.07 -10.50 -9.49
C GLU A 110 -4.02 -9.19 -8.67
N GLU A 111 -3.03 -8.35 -8.95
CA GLU A 111 -2.83 -7.06 -8.28
C GLU A 111 -4.09 -6.18 -8.32
N SER A 112 -4.76 -6.10 -9.47
CA SER A 112 -6.04 -5.39 -9.61
C SER A 112 -7.14 -5.92 -8.70
N GLN A 113 -7.09 -7.21 -8.33
CA GLN A 113 -8.05 -7.86 -7.46
C GLN A 113 -7.75 -7.63 -5.97
N VAL A 114 -6.51 -7.30 -5.62
CA VAL A 114 -6.11 -6.92 -4.26
C VAL A 114 -6.93 -5.73 -3.76
N PHE A 115 -7.07 -4.68 -4.58
CA PHE A 115 -7.89 -3.50 -4.24
C PHE A 115 -9.35 -3.84 -4.04
N LEU A 116 -9.90 -4.75 -4.85
CA LEU A 116 -11.29 -5.17 -4.72
C LEU A 116 -11.55 -5.94 -3.42
N VAL A 117 -10.66 -6.90 -3.09
CA VAL A 117 -10.74 -7.63 -1.81
C VAL A 117 -10.62 -6.69 -0.64
N ALA A 118 -9.64 -5.78 -0.67
CA ALA A 118 -9.46 -4.78 0.38
C ALA A 118 -10.69 -3.88 0.53
N SER A 119 -11.35 -3.50 -0.58
CA SER A 119 -12.60 -2.72 -0.57
C SER A 119 -13.70 -3.44 0.21
N TYR A 120 -13.89 -4.73 -0.03
CA TYR A 120 -14.87 -5.52 0.68
C TYR A 120 -14.56 -5.64 2.17
N VAL A 121 -13.33 -6.03 2.50
CA VAL A 121 -12.89 -6.17 3.90
C VAL A 121 -13.01 -4.84 4.65
N TYR A 122 -12.58 -3.75 4.04
CA TYR A 122 -12.68 -2.41 4.63
C TYR A 122 -14.14 -2.02 4.86
N ALA A 123 -15.00 -2.19 3.85
CA ALA A 123 -16.42 -1.84 3.96
C ALA A 123 -17.13 -2.64 5.06
N VAL A 124 -16.85 -3.94 5.19
CA VAL A 124 -17.44 -4.77 6.24
C VAL A 124 -16.91 -4.37 7.62
N SER A 125 -15.59 -4.17 7.77
CA SER A 125 -14.98 -3.82 9.06
C SER A 125 -15.45 -2.46 9.59
N HIS A 126 -15.85 -1.55 8.69
CA HIS A 126 -16.35 -0.21 9.02
C HIS A 126 -17.89 -0.12 9.04
N GLY A 127 -18.59 -1.25 8.88
CA GLY A 127 -20.05 -1.29 8.93
C GLY A 127 -20.76 -0.70 7.72
N MET A 128 -20.01 -0.46 6.62
CA MET A 128 -20.56 0.07 5.36
C MET A 128 -21.18 -1.03 4.49
N ALA A 129 -20.81 -2.29 4.72
CA ALA A 129 -21.39 -3.45 4.04
C ALA A 129 -21.60 -4.60 5.04
N LYS A 130 -22.49 -5.51 4.69
CA LYS A 130 -22.66 -6.78 5.42
C LYS A 130 -21.66 -7.81 4.89
N PRO A 131 -21.22 -8.76 5.72
CA PRO A 131 -20.45 -9.91 5.30
C PRO A 131 -21.10 -10.72 4.19
#